data_caa4b468ab4829a96e2e1e3942cab73e
#
_entry.id   caa4b468ab4829a96e2e1e3942cab73e
#
_cell.length_a   1.000
_cell.length_b   1.000
_cell.length_c   1.000
_cell.angle_alpha   90.00
_cell.angle_beta   90.00
_cell.angle_gamma   90.00
#
_symmetry.space_group_name_H-M   'P 1'
#
loop_
_entity.id
_entity.type
_entity.pdbx_description
1 polymer ?
#
loop_
_entity_poly.entity_id
_entity_poly.type
_entity_poly.pdbx_seq_one_letter_code
_entity_poly.pdbx_strand_id
1 'polypeptide(L)'
;MTETNVMRYLLALLVAAAAMSVGTVQAKGFGVEGLTAQQTATHELVVDTTGILNNDERGAVSNVILDFYVGPRASITSLRWDVNVTAYAGSYLSEMKITFSDTLGNGVTFTPGNGDDFDGTADYAGFQELGELGRIFAVGTDGILRLEFHDGFKDLAFDEPEGVWNSGTLTFGIAPVPEPPAVAMMLGGLLLAATAFGRRHS
;
A
#
# COMPACT_ATOMS: atom_id res chain seq x y z
N MET A 1 17.42 -33.05 47.50
CA MET A 1 16.79 -32.93 46.19
C MET A 1 17.91 -32.76 45.16
N THR A 2 18.12 -33.74 44.34
CA THR A 2 19.28 -33.78 43.41
C THR A 2 19.03 -32.86 42.22
N GLU A 3 20.07 -32.22 41.73
CA GLU A 3 20.03 -31.25 40.59
C GLU A 3 19.27 -31.77 39.35
N THR A 4 19.22 -33.09 39.17
CA THR A 4 18.47 -33.75 38.08
C THR A 4 16.95 -33.52 38.13
N ASN A 5 16.37 -33.29 39.27
CA ASN A 5 14.94 -33.05 39.45
C ASN A 5 14.57 -31.61 39.06
N VAL A 6 15.42 -30.64 39.38
CA VAL A 6 15.21 -29.22 39.07
C VAL A 6 15.21 -29.01 37.54
N MET A 7 16.14 -29.69 36.84
CA MET A 7 16.25 -29.58 35.37
C MET A 7 15.06 -30.24 34.63
N ARG A 8 14.49 -31.32 35.21
CA ARG A 8 13.24 -31.94 34.66
C ARG A 8 12.01 -31.06 34.83
N TYR A 9 11.90 -30.33 35.96
CA TYR A 9 10.80 -29.38 36.15
C TYR A 9 10.94 -28.13 35.31
N LEU A 10 12.12 -27.62 35.05
CA LEU A 10 12.40 -26.51 34.15
C LEU A 10 12.07 -26.87 32.69
N LEU A 11 12.45 -28.07 32.24
CA LEU A 11 12.09 -28.55 30.89
C LEU A 11 10.60 -28.77 30.71
N ALA A 12 9.90 -29.29 31.74
CA ALA A 12 8.46 -29.48 31.73
C ALA A 12 7.69 -28.15 31.73
N LEU A 13 8.20 -27.12 32.42
CA LEU A 13 7.59 -25.79 32.44
C LEU A 13 7.75 -25.07 31.11
N LEU A 14 8.89 -25.23 30.40
CA LEU A 14 9.12 -24.64 29.10
C LEU A 14 8.22 -25.26 28.02
N VAL A 15 7.98 -26.57 28.08
CA VAL A 15 7.07 -27.26 27.12
C VAL A 15 5.61 -26.89 27.37
N ALA A 16 5.21 -26.67 28.64
CA ALA A 16 3.84 -26.26 28.96
C ALA A 16 3.54 -24.81 28.52
N ALA A 17 4.53 -23.90 28.61
CA ALA A 17 4.38 -22.52 28.15
C ALA A 17 4.28 -22.41 26.61
N ALA A 18 4.93 -23.31 25.86
CA ALA A 18 4.85 -23.34 24.41
C ALA A 18 3.50 -23.89 23.90
N ALA A 19 2.79 -24.70 24.70
CA ALA A 19 1.51 -25.29 24.32
C ALA A 19 0.32 -24.33 24.48
N MET A 20 0.46 -23.22 25.21
CA MET A 20 -0.63 -22.26 25.43
C MET A 20 -0.73 -21.13 24.39
N SER A 21 0.17 -21.05 23.42
CA SER A 21 0.16 -20.03 22.38
C SER A 21 -0.22 -20.54 20.98
N VAL A 22 -0.64 -21.78 20.84
CA VAL A 22 -1.21 -22.28 19.58
C VAL A 22 -2.69 -21.94 19.59
N GLY A 23 -3.01 -20.73 19.10
CA GLY A 23 -4.37 -20.38 18.70
C GLY A 23 -4.86 -21.44 17.72
N THR A 24 -6.00 -22.06 18.03
CA THR A 24 -6.67 -23.05 17.19
C THR A 24 -6.92 -22.47 15.80
N VAL A 25 -6.11 -22.87 14.83
CA VAL A 25 -6.47 -22.72 13.42
C VAL A 25 -7.60 -23.69 13.16
N GLN A 26 -8.83 -23.24 13.22
CA GLN A 26 -9.97 -23.99 12.70
C GLN A 26 -9.85 -24.02 11.19
N ALA A 27 -9.42 -25.13 10.65
CA ALA A 27 -9.58 -25.44 9.24
C ALA A 27 -11.08 -25.59 8.98
N LYS A 28 -11.76 -24.53 8.55
CA LYS A 28 -13.06 -24.60 7.91
C LYS A 28 -12.87 -25.08 6.48
N GLY A 29 -13.61 -26.11 6.13
CA GLY A 29 -13.55 -26.84 4.89
C GLY A 29 -13.64 -25.95 3.64
N PHE A 30 -12.99 -26.41 2.59
CA PHE A 30 -12.98 -25.88 1.23
C PHE A 30 -14.39 -25.69 0.69
N GLY A 31 -14.87 -24.45 0.72
CA GLY A 31 -15.88 -23.96 -0.20
C GLY A 31 -15.12 -23.10 -1.22
N VAL A 32 -15.05 -23.57 -2.45
CA VAL A 32 -14.50 -22.80 -3.57
C VAL A 32 -15.52 -21.74 -3.94
N GLU A 33 -15.45 -20.61 -3.29
CA GLU A 33 -15.96 -19.34 -3.79
C GLU A 33 -14.89 -18.30 -3.52
N GLY A 34 -14.47 -17.58 -4.57
CA GLY A 34 -13.33 -16.67 -4.55
C GLY A 34 -13.47 -15.56 -3.54
N LEU A 35 -13.07 -15.83 -2.32
CA LEU A 35 -12.77 -14.80 -1.35
C LEU A 35 -11.37 -14.28 -1.69
N THR A 36 -11.32 -13.28 -2.57
CA THR A 36 -10.24 -12.31 -2.50
C THR A 36 -10.24 -11.79 -1.07
N ALA A 37 -9.25 -12.19 -0.27
CA ALA A 37 -9.06 -11.62 1.04
C ALA A 37 -8.94 -10.11 0.86
N GLN A 38 -9.97 -9.38 1.30
CA GLN A 38 -9.96 -7.93 1.22
C GLN A 38 -8.84 -7.45 2.14
N GLN A 39 -7.78 -6.94 1.55
CA GLN A 39 -6.62 -6.47 2.28
C GLN A 39 -7.00 -5.13 2.92
N THR A 40 -7.22 -5.14 4.24
CA THR A 40 -7.59 -3.94 4.98
C THR A 40 -6.36 -3.06 5.18
N ALA A 41 -6.50 -1.76 4.95
CA ALA A 41 -5.46 -0.78 5.23
C ALA A 41 -5.13 -0.79 6.74
N THR A 42 -3.84 -0.75 7.07
CA THR A 42 -3.35 -0.71 8.45
C THR A 42 -2.78 0.65 8.84
N HIS A 43 -2.44 1.47 7.85
CA HIS A 43 -2.05 2.88 8.03
C HIS A 43 -2.41 3.69 6.79
N GLU A 44 -2.36 5.00 6.90
CA GLU A 44 -2.68 5.92 5.83
C GLU A 44 -1.47 6.80 5.50
N LEU A 45 -1.30 7.10 4.21
CA LEU A 45 -0.41 8.14 3.71
C LEU A 45 -1.27 9.33 3.28
N VAL A 46 -1.08 10.47 3.91
CA VAL A 46 -1.75 11.73 3.54
C VAL A 46 -0.79 12.60 2.75
N VAL A 47 -1.20 13.03 1.56
CA VAL A 47 -0.43 13.86 0.65
C VAL A 47 -1.16 15.18 0.46
N ASP A 48 -0.51 16.30 0.81
CA ASP A 48 -0.98 17.65 0.50
C ASP A 48 -0.74 17.93 -0.99
N THR A 49 -1.79 18.37 -1.68
CA THR A 49 -1.74 18.68 -3.12
C THR A 49 -1.59 20.16 -3.42
N THR A 50 -1.49 21.01 -2.38
CA THR A 50 -1.50 22.47 -2.53
C THR A 50 -0.42 22.98 -3.47
N GLY A 51 -0.84 23.64 -4.54
CA GLY A 51 0.04 24.30 -5.50
C GLY A 51 0.74 23.38 -6.50
N ILE A 52 0.37 22.10 -6.56
CA ILE A 52 0.94 21.16 -7.54
C ILE A 52 0.37 21.45 -8.93
N LEU A 53 1.26 21.60 -9.90
CA LEU A 53 0.90 21.86 -11.29
C LEU A 53 0.68 20.55 -12.06
N ASN A 54 -0.30 20.58 -12.96
CA ASN A 54 -0.42 19.64 -14.06
C ASN A 54 0.23 20.28 -15.29
N ASN A 55 1.27 19.67 -15.84
CA ASN A 55 2.04 20.30 -16.89
C ASN A 55 1.86 19.68 -18.26
N ASP A 56 1.79 18.33 -18.34
CA ASP A 56 1.88 17.60 -19.59
C ASP A 56 1.28 16.20 -19.47
N GLU A 57 1.25 15.46 -20.53
CA GLU A 57 0.81 14.05 -20.53
C GLU A 57 1.70 13.16 -19.65
N ARG A 58 1.15 12.03 -19.25
CA ARG A 58 1.85 11.06 -18.40
C ARG A 58 3.23 10.67 -18.99
N GLY A 59 4.25 10.69 -18.13
CA GLY A 59 5.64 10.34 -18.47
C GLY A 59 6.47 11.52 -18.96
N ALA A 60 5.90 12.71 -19.10
CA ALA A 60 6.67 13.90 -19.47
C ALA A 60 7.58 14.35 -18.31
N VAL A 61 8.77 14.83 -18.67
CA VAL A 61 9.77 15.29 -17.68
C VAL A 61 9.35 16.57 -16.95
N SER A 62 8.39 17.30 -17.50
CA SER A 62 7.79 18.50 -16.91
C SER A 62 6.82 18.22 -15.78
N ASN A 63 6.33 16.96 -15.65
CA ASN A 63 5.36 16.59 -14.64
C ASN A 63 5.94 16.61 -13.23
N VAL A 64 5.09 16.94 -12.26
CA VAL A 64 5.44 16.85 -10.84
C VAL A 64 5.36 15.40 -10.40
N ILE A 65 6.49 14.88 -9.90
CA ILE A 65 6.59 13.51 -9.36
C ILE A 65 6.95 13.60 -7.89
N LEU A 66 6.16 12.89 -7.06
CA LEU A 66 6.41 12.73 -5.64
C LEU A 66 6.60 11.23 -5.32
N ASP A 67 7.67 10.89 -4.61
CA ASP A 67 7.98 9.54 -4.19
C ASP A 67 7.86 9.40 -2.67
N PHE A 68 7.09 8.39 -2.20
CA PHE A 68 6.86 8.13 -0.79
C PHE A 68 7.26 6.71 -0.43
N TYR A 69 8.05 6.55 0.63
CA TYR A 69 8.35 5.22 1.15
C TYR A 69 7.18 4.70 1.99
N VAL A 70 6.56 3.63 1.53
CA VAL A 70 5.40 2.97 2.18
C VAL A 70 5.70 1.55 2.67
N GLY A 71 6.94 1.10 2.47
CA GLY A 71 7.41 -0.23 2.84
C GLY A 71 7.48 -1.20 1.67
N PRO A 72 8.44 -2.16 1.69
CA PRO A 72 8.65 -3.10 0.60
C PRO A 72 7.39 -3.93 0.33
N ARG A 73 6.95 -3.98 -0.92
CA ARG A 73 5.77 -4.74 -1.36
C ARG A 73 4.47 -4.36 -0.66
N ALA A 74 4.40 -3.20 -0.01
CA ALA A 74 3.17 -2.70 0.58
C ALA A 74 2.07 -2.58 -0.50
N SER A 75 0.84 -2.92 -0.14
CA SER A 75 -0.30 -2.83 -1.05
C SER A 75 -1.04 -1.53 -0.84
N ILE A 76 -1.43 -0.89 -1.94
CA ILE A 76 -2.29 0.29 -1.95
C ILE A 76 -3.72 -0.21 -2.09
N THR A 77 -4.56 0.07 -1.09
CA THR A 77 -5.87 -0.55 -0.94
C THR A 77 -7.04 0.39 -1.17
N SER A 78 -6.85 1.68 -0.91
CA SER A 78 -7.90 2.69 -1.06
C SER A 78 -7.32 4.06 -1.40
N LEU A 79 -8.17 4.94 -1.91
CA LEU A 79 -7.92 6.36 -2.11
C LEU A 79 -9.10 7.16 -1.59
N ARG A 80 -8.83 8.14 -0.72
CA ARG A 80 -9.73 9.23 -0.36
C ARG A 80 -9.17 10.52 -0.93
N TRP A 81 -10.03 11.39 -1.41
CA TRP A 81 -9.66 12.71 -1.91
C TRP A 81 -10.60 13.78 -1.37
N ASP A 82 -10.05 14.95 -1.12
CA ASP A 82 -10.74 16.20 -0.83
C ASP A 82 -9.84 17.30 -1.39
N VAL A 83 -10.13 17.73 -2.61
CA VAL A 83 -9.24 18.56 -3.42
C VAL A 83 -10.00 19.66 -4.14
N ASN A 84 -9.38 20.84 -4.26
CA ASN A 84 -9.80 21.90 -5.14
C ASN A 84 -8.81 22.00 -6.31
N VAL A 85 -9.30 21.91 -7.53
CA VAL A 85 -8.47 21.93 -8.74
C VAL A 85 -8.95 22.97 -9.74
N THR A 86 -8.02 23.52 -10.51
CA THR A 86 -8.31 24.43 -11.63
C THR A 86 -7.68 23.87 -12.91
N ALA A 87 -8.50 23.67 -13.94
CA ALA A 87 -8.03 23.53 -15.32
C ALA A 87 -8.00 24.91 -15.96
N TYR A 88 -6.91 25.27 -16.63
CA TYR A 88 -6.79 26.55 -17.30
C TYR A 88 -7.57 26.58 -18.60
N ALA A 89 -7.89 27.80 -19.08
CA ALA A 89 -8.66 27.98 -20.31
C ALA A 89 -7.99 27.31 -21.51
N GLY A 90 -8.67 26.32 -22.10
CA GLY A 90 -8.15 25.45 -23.16
C GLY A 90 -7.92 24.01 -22.74
N SER A 91 -7.71 23.73 -21.46
CA SER A 91 -7.67 22.39 -20.86
C SER A 91 -8.99 22.10 -20.13
N TYR A 92 -9.21 20.86 -19.63
CA TYR A 92 -10.44 20.44 -18.97
C TYR A 92 -10.20 19.84 -17.61
N LEU A 93 -11.19 20.00 -16.71
CA LEU A 93 -11.16 19.37 -15.37
C LEU A 93 -11.10 17.83 -15.46
N SER A 94 -11.68 17.24 -16.49
CA SER A 94 -11.61 15.78 -16.77
C SER A 94 -10.23 15.31 -17.21
N GLU A 95 -9.33 16.20 -17.53
CA GLU A 95 -7.94 15.91 -17.94
C GLU A 95 -6.94 16.06 -16.81
N MET A 96 -7.33 16.72 -15.71
CA MET A 96 -6.53 16.82 -14.50
C MET A 96 -6.42 15.46 -13.82
N LYS A 97 -5.25 14.81 -13.92
CA LYS A 97 -5.02 13.42 -13.47
C LYS A 97 -3.86 13.28 -12.52
N ILE A 98 -3.93 12.22 -11.75
CA ILE A 98 -2.80 11.69 -10.99
C ILE A 98 -2.68 10.20 -11.25
N THR A 99 -1.48 9.73 -11.54
CA THR A 99 -1.15 8.30 -11.51
C THR A 99 -0.36 7.98 -10.26
N PHE A 100 -0.86 7.05 -9.47
CA PHE A 100 -0.13 6.49 -8.33
C PHE A 100 0.27 5.06 -8.65
N SER A 101 1.57 4.76 -8.55
CA SER A 101 2.17 3.53 -9.09
C SER A 101 3.40 3.08 -8.29
N ASP A 102 3.88 1.87 -8.61
CA ASP A 102 5.25 1.49 -8.28
C ASP A 102 6.27 2.28 -9.16
N THR A 103 7.56 2.09 -8.91
CA THR A 103 8.63 2.75 -9.67
C THR A 103 8.76 2.25 -11.11
N LEU A 104 8.09 1.14 -11.47
CA LEU A 104 7.99 0.61 -12.83
C LEU A 104 6.77 1.14 -13.59
N GLY A 105 5.91 1.93 -12.93
CA GLY A 105 4.72 2.53 -13.54
C GLY A 105 3.46 1.66 -13.48
N ASN A 106 3.50 0.52 -12.75
CA ASN A 106 2.30 -0.30 -12.52
C ASN A 106 1.46 0.34 -11.42
N GLY A 107 0.24 0.73 -11.73
CA GLY A 107 -0.61 1.41 -10.76
C GLY A 107 -1.96 1.82 -11.31
N VAL A 108 -2.52 2.88 -10.75
CA VAL A 108 -3.85 3.38 -11.04
C VAL A 108 -3.78 4.86 -11.40
N THR A 109 -4.51 5.25 -12.44
CA THR A 109 -4.75 6.66 -12.77
C THR A 109 -6.11 7.06 -12.23
N PHE A 110 -6.17 8.20 -11.57
CA PHE A 110 -7.34 8.80 -10.97
C PHE A 110 -7.58 10.19 -11.56
N THR A 111 -8.84 10.52 -11.80
CA THR A 111 -9.31 11.80 -12.33
C THR A 111 -10.42 12.31 -11.42
N PRO A 112 -10.20 13.36 -10.60
CA PRO A 112 -11.23 13.87 -9.70
C PRO A 112 -12.46 14.40 -10.47
N GLY A 113 -12.24 15.16 -11.54
CA GLY A 113 -13.27 15.78 -12.38
C GLY A 113 -13.72 14.92 -13.57
N ASN A 114 -13.77 13.59 -13.41
CA ASN A 114 -14.13 12.70 -14.51
C ASN A 114 -15.52 13.02 -15.09
N GLY A 115 -15.56 13.43 -16.36
CA GLY A 115 -16.77 13.82 -17.08
C GLY A 115 -17.04 15.33 -17.09
N ASP A 116 -16.21 16.14 -16.45
CA ASP A 116 -16.28 17.60 -16.46
C ASP A 116 -15.39 18.17 -17.58
N ASP A 117 -15.92 18.09 -18.82
CA ASP A 117 -15.22 18.50 -20.04
C ASP A 117 -15.32 20.03 -20.26
N PHE A 118 -14.84 20.79 -19.28
CA PHE A 118 -14.76 22.25 -19.30
C PHE A 118 -13.62 22.75 -18.40
N ASP A 119 -13.15 23.95 -18.67
CA ASP A 119 -12.16 24.66 -17.88
C ASP A 119 -12.79 25.31 -16.64
N GLY A 120 -11.94 25.74 -15.68
CA GLY A 120 -12.36 26.42 -14.47
C GLY A 120 -11.93 25.72 -13.20
N THR A 121 -12.54 26.13 -12.10
CA THR A 121 -12.20 25.64 -10.76
C THR A 121 -13.35 24.86 -10.15
N ALA A 122 -13.05 23.70 -9.56
CA ALA A 122 -14.04 22.88 -8.87
C ALA A 122 -13.47 22.15 -7.65
N ASP A 123 -14.36 21.81 -6.71
CA ASP A 123 -14.07 21.00 -5.53
C ASP A 123 -14.53 19.56 -5.78
N TYR A 124 -13.68 18.59 -5.45
CA TYR A 124 -13.99 17.18 -5.56
C TYR A 124 -13.62 16.45 -4.27
N ALA A 125 -14.58 15.69 -3.74
CA ALA A 125 -14.34 14.86 -2.56
C ALA A 125 -14.95 13.47 -2.74
N GLY A 126 -14.28 12.45 -2.22
CA GLY A 126 -14.78 11.10 -2.28
C GLY A 126 -13.84 10.07 -1.65
N PHE A 127 -14.25 8.81 -1.79
CA PHE A 127 -13.52 7.65 -1.30
C PHE A 127 -13.76 6.45 -2.20
N GLN A 128 -12.70 5.70 -2.47
CA GLN A 128 -12.78 4.47 -3.25
C GLN A 128 -11.89 3.38 -2.64
N GLU A 129 -12.50 2.24 -2.34
CA GLU A 129 -11.78 1.00 -2.09
C GLU A 129 -11.31 0.41 -3.42
N LEU A 130 -9.99 0.27 -3.58
CA LEU A 130 -9.42 -0.26 -4.85
C LEU A 130 -9.74 -1.74 -5.04
N GLY A 131 -10.00 -2.47 -3.95
CA GLY A 131 -10.43 -3.86 -3.99
C GLY A 131 -11.75 -4.09 -4.71
N GLU A 132 -12.71 -3.19 -4.55
CA GLU A 132 -14.00 -3.25 -5.23
C GLU A 132 -13.87 -3.12 -6.75
N LEU A 133 -12.83 -2.42 -7.21
CA LEU A 133 -12.52 -2.24 -8.61
C LEU A 133 -11.53 -3.28 -9.16
N GLY A 134 -11.03 -4.20 -8.31
CA GLY A 134 -9.95 -5.12 -8.68
C GLY A 134 -8.63 -4.40 -9.02
N ARG A 135 -8.38 -3.24 -8.38
CA ARG A 135 -7.25 -2.34 -8.68
C ARG A 135 -6.24 -2.23 -7.53
N ILE A 136 -6.32 -3.09 -6.51
CA ILE A 136 -5.24 -3.19 -5.51
C ILE A 136 -3.94 -3.55 -6.24
N PHE A 137 -2.87 -2.83 -5.95
CA PHE A 137 -1.53 -3.17 -6.44
C PHE A 137 -0.51 -3.07 -5.30
N ALA A 138 0.60 -3.78 -5.44
CA ALA A 138 1.71 -3.71 -4.49
C ALA A 138 2.84 -2.89 -5.12
N VAL A 139 3.46 -2.02 -4.33
CA VAL A 139 4.72 -1.37 -4.72
C VAL A 139 5.86 -2.38 -4.80
N GLY A 140 6.95 -2.00 -5.44
CA GLY A 140 8.14 -2.83 -5.61
C GLY A 140 8.84 -3.19 -4.29
N THR A 141 9.95 -3.90 -4.40
CA THR A 141 10.83 -4.21 -3.25
C THR A 141 11.54 -2.99 -2.69
N ASP A 142 11.60 -1.91 -3.44
CA ASP A 142 12.10 -0.60 -3.03
C ASP A 142 11.15 0.12 -2.05
N GLY A 143 9.89 -0.32 -1.99
CA GLY A 143 8.88 0.21 -1.08
C GLY A 143 8.38 1.61 -1.45
N ILE A 144 8.56 2.04 -2.70
CA ILE A 144 8.23 3.39 -3.14
C ILE A 144 6.85 3.40 -3.82
N LEU A 145 5.98 4.26 -3.33
CA LEU A 145 4.77 4.72 -4.01
C LEU A 145 5.11 6.02 -4.72
N ARG A 146 4.98 6.02 -6.04
CA ARG A 146 5.20 7.18 -6.91
C ARG A 146 3.88 7.80 -7.30
N LEU A 147 3.77 9.11 -7.14
CA LEU A 147 2.65 9.92 -7.58
C LEU A 147 3.13 10.83 -8.71
N GLU A 148 2.52 10.72 -9.88
CA GLU A 148 2.75 11.61 -11.01
C GLU A 148 1.49 12.42 -11.27
N PHE A 149 1.58 13.75 -11.11
CA PHE A 149 0.53 14.70 -11.47
C PHE A 149 0.72 15.08 -12.93
N HIS A 150 -0.28 14.77 -13.74
CA HIS A 150 -0.19 14.92 -15.18
C HIS A 150 -1.56 15.24 -15.81
N ASP A 151 -1.54 15.70 -17.03
CA ASP A 151 -2.75 15.93 -17.79
C ASP A 151 -3.14 14.72 -18.68
N GLY A 152 -4.37 14.72 -19.17
CA GLY A 152 -4.86 13.75 -20.12
C GLY A 152 -4.39 14.01 -21.53
N PHE A 153 -4.26 15.28 -21.87
CA PHE A 153 -3.84 15.78 -23.18
C PHE A 153 -3.13 17.13 -23.01
N LYS A 154 -2.13 17.42 -23.84
CA LYS A 154 -1.42 18.69 -23.84
C LYS A 154 -2.09 19.68 -24.79
N ASP A 155 -2.91 20.60 -24.25
CA ASP A 155 -3.69 21.57 -25.02
C ASP A 155 -3.03 22.93 -25.11
N LEU A 156 -2.35 23.36 -24.03
CA LEU A 156 -1.70 24.66 -23.95
C LEU A 156 -0.27 24.63 -24.50
N ALA A 157 0.39 25.76 -24.57
CA ALA A 157 1.76 25.86 -25.06
C ALA A 157 2.70 24.98 -24.22
N PHE A 158 3.79 24.53 -24.82
CA PHE A 158 4.72 23.54 -24.24
C PHE A 158 5.25 23.93 -22.85
N ASP A 159 5.44 25.22 -22.58
CA ASP A 159 5.96 25.77 -21.35
C ASP A 159 4.87 26.27 -20.37
N GLU A 160 3.60 26.11 -20.71
CA GLU A 160 2.47 26.49 -19.86
C GLU A 160 1.86 25.25 -19.18
N PRO A 161 1.56 25.32 -17.88
CA PRO A 161 0.81 24.24 -17.20
C PRO A 161 -0.63 24.18 -17.70
N GLU A 162 -1.20 22.98 -17.73
CA GLU A 162 -2.62 22.74 -18.06
C GLU A 162 -3.55 23.12 -16.92
N GLY A 163 -3.05 23.06 -15.67
CA GLY A 163 -3.83 23.40 -14.50
C GLY A 163 -3.06 23.30 -13.20
N VAL A 164 -3.76 23.44 -12.09
CA VAL A 164 -3.18 23.42 -10.75
C VAL A 164 -4.12 22.75 -9.74
N TRP A 165 -3.56 21.96 -8.86
CA TRP A 165 -4.21 21.50 -7.64
C TRP A 165 -4.07 22.61 -6.60
N ASN A 166 -5.13 23.41 -6.40
CA ASN A 166 -5.07 24.62 -5.57
C ASN A 166 -4.85 24.31 -4.10
N SER A 167 -5.54 23.27 -3.62
CA SER A 167 -5.48 22.83 -2.23
C SER A 167 -6.08 21.45 -2.05
N GLY A 168 -5.90 20.88 -0.87
CA GLY A 168 -6.55 19.65 -0.46
C GLY A 168 -5.60 18.50 -0.24
N THR A 169 -6.15 17.30 -0.06
CA THR A 169 -5.39 16.11 0.28
C THR A 169 -5.84 14.89 -0.49
N LEU A 170 -4.85 14.03 -0.77
CA LEU A 170 -5.05 12.64 -1.18
C LEU A 170 -4.62 11.75 -0.02
N THR A 171 -5.46 10.80 0.39
CA THR A 171 -5.16 9.85 1.46
C THR A 171 -5.21 8.44 0.92
N PHE A 172 -4.08 7.76 0.95
CA PHE A 172 -3.93 6.38 0.47
C PHE A 172 -3.99 5.41 1.64
N GLY A 173 -4.82 4.38 1.53
CA GLY A 173 -4.80 3.25 2.45
C GLY A 173 -3.65 2.30 2.09
N ILE A 174 -2.79 2.01 3.08
CA ILE A 174 -1.59 1.19 2.92
C ILE A 174 -1.73 -0.08 3.77
N ALA A 175 -1.58 -1.25 3.15
CA ALA A 175 -1.46 -2.52 3.83
C ALA A 175 -0.04 -3.07 3.65
N PRO A 176 0.77 -3.11 4.71
CA PRO A 176 2.10 -3.71 4.64
C PRO A 176 1.99 -5.22 4.40
N VAL A 177 2.98 -5.80 3.74
CA VAL A 177 3.08 -7.26 3.70
C VAL A 177 3.38 -7.76 5.11
N PRO A 178 2.57 -8.70 5.66
CA PRO A 178 2.91 -9.32 6.93
C PRO A 178 4.29 -9.96 6.82
N GLU A 179 5.25 -9.48 7.60
CA GLU A 179 6.54 -10.15 7.68
C GLU A 179 6.30 -11.59 8.16
N PRO A 180 6.94 -12.61 7.53
CA PRO A 180 6.90 -13.96 8.08
C PRO A 180 7.32 -13.82 9.54
N PRO A 181 6.55 -14.30 10.51
CA PRO A 181 6.85 -14.04 11.91
C PRO A 181 8.26 -14.52 12.19
N ALA A 182 9.20 -13.59 12.36
CA ALA A 182 10.61 -13.88 12.67
C ALA A 182 10.69 -14.80 13.90
N VAL A 183 9.69 -14.69 14.78
CA VAL A 183 9.46 -15.58 15.92
C VAL A 183 9.18 -17.03 15.48
N ALA A 184 8.41 -17.27 14.43
CA ALA A 184 8.15 -18.64 13.94
C ALA A 184 9.39 -19.25 13.30
N MET A 185 10.16 -18.45 12.56
CA MET A 185 11.45 -18.88 11.98
C MET A 185 12.49 -19.16 13.08
N MET A 186 12.53 -18.31 14.11
CA MET A 186 13.44 -18.47 15.26
C MET A 186 13.07 -19.71 16.10
N LEU A 187 11.76 -19.95 16.34
CA LEU A 187 11.28 -21.15 17.04
C LEU A 187 11.52 -22.42 16.19
N GLY A 188 11.28 -22.36 14.89
CA GLY A 188 11.60 -23.46 13.97
C GLY A 188 13.10 -23.79 13.94
N GLY A 189 13.96 -22.78 13.93
CA GLY A 189 15.41 -22.93 14.00
C GLY A 189 15.88 -23.53 15.32
N LEU A 190 15.31 -23.10 16.45
CA LEU A 190 15.59 -23.65 17.78
C LEU A 190 15.17 -25.11 17.92
N LEU A 191 14.00 -25.47 17.38
CA LEU A 191 13.52 -26.87 17.36
C LEU A 191 14.45 -27.79 16.55
N LEU A 192 14.89 -27.33 15.38
CA LEU A 192 15.85 -28.06 14.55
C LEU A 192 17.22 -28.21 15.24
N ALA A 193 17.69 -27.17 15.91
CA ALA A 193 18.93 -27.23 16.68
C ALA A 193 18.82 -28.23 17.84
N ALA A 194 17.72 -28.21 18.61
CA ALA A 194 17.49 -29.13 19.73
C ALA A 194 17.46 -30.60 19.28
N THR A 195 16.85 -30.90 18.12
CA THR A 195 16.83 -32.28 17.58
C THR A 195 18.19 -32.74 17.06
N ALA A 196 19.02 -31.82 16.55
CA ALA A 196 20.38 -32.14 16.09
C ALA A 196 21.32 -32.45 17.26
N PHE A 197 21.18 -31.74 18.39
CA PHE A 197 21.99 -31.99 19.59
C PHE A 197 21.55 -33.25 20.34
N GLY A 198 20.25 -33.58 20.35
CA GLY A 198 19.73 -34.78 20.99
C GLY A 198 20.23 -36.10 20.37
N ARG A 199 20.53 -36.09 19.06
CA ARG A 199 21.04 -37.28 18.34
C ARG A 199 22.52 -37.59 18.57
N ARG A 200 23.29 -36.69 19.17
CA ARG A 200 24.73 -36.87 19.41
C ARG A 200 25.05 -37.52 20.79
N HIS A 201 24.07 -37.76 21.62
CA HIS A 201 24.20 -38.31 22.96
C HIS A 201 23.44 -39.64 23.15
N SER A 202 23.14 -40.38 22.08
CA SER A 202 22.57 -41.73 22.12
C SER A 202 23.57 -42.73 21.57
#